data_ac9465377d795bfa0bac6d49a9991f26
#
_entry.id   ac9465377d795bfa0bac6d49a9991f26
#
_cell.length_a   1.000
_cell.length_b   1.000
_cell.length_c   1.000
_cell.angle_alpha   90.00
_cell.angle_beta   90.00
_cell.angle_gamma   90.00
#
_symmetry.space_group_name_H-M   'P 1'
#
loop_
_entity.id
_entity.type
_entity.pdbx_description
1 polymer ?
#
loop_
_entity_poly.entity_id
_entity_poly.type
_entity_poly.pdbx_seq_one_letter_code
_entity_poly.pdbx_strand_id
1 'polypeptide(L)'
;MKVLLVIDHLGLGGAQGQIVGLACGLAERGHTVEVFNYFPQHDFFLRRVKERGIAVHGYNKGGGFSFGVVSALSSLLRRRKFDVVLSFLNNPNLYAELAIVTSQGSALVVSERCSHHDDRFVFAARARRLLHGVADHVVTNSQTHAAWLRGKWWLRSKVSCVYNGLDLNALSPVHSRSPKRSNLRLLAVGRICPQKNPMNLVAALRHLHDEHGYVPEVSWAGKPDTSPSGRRYAAQLEEMLAGSPAVAARWHWLGEQSDMRSLLRQHDALIHPSLYEGLPNAVCEALAAGLPVLISNVCDHSLLVAEGERGFLFDPSDPLSIAGSIDRAAAMDADSWRALARGARDYAERSLGVDQMVEAYENLFISLTAQQAVAPKSAHGN
;
A
#
# COMPACT_ATOMS: atom_id res chain seq x y z
N MET A 1 -13.00 15.61 17.37
CA MET A 1 -14.00 15.13 16.38
C MET A 1 -14.34 13.67 16.67
N LYS A 2 -15.50 13.24 16.22
CA LYS A 2 -15.94 11.84 16.28
C LYS A 2 -15.85 11.22 14.89
N VAL A 3 -14.96 10.24 14.73
CA VAL A 3 -14.59 9.65 13.43
C VAL A 3 -14.99 8.19 13.37
N LEU A 4 -15.67 7.77 12.30
CA LEU A 4 -15.91 6.37 11.98
C LEU A 4 -14.98 5.91 10.87
N LEU A 5 -14.23 4.85 11.11
CA LEU A 5 -13.40 4.19 10.11
C LEU A 5 -14.09 2.91 9.63
N VAL A 6 -14.24 2.75 8.32
CA VAL A 6 -14.94 1.61 7.70
C VAL A 6 -13.96 0.78 6.89
N ILE A 7 -13.88 -0.51 7.20
CA ILE A 7 -13.01 -1.48 6.52
C ILE A 7 -13.71 -2.84 6.42
N ASP A 8 -13.23 -3.72 5.55
CA ASP A 8 -13.78 -5.08 5.42
C ASP A 8 -13.51 -5.95 6.66
N HIS A 9 -12.28 -5.98 7.15
CA HIS A 9 -11.86 -6.75 8.32
C HIS A 9 -10.67 -6.12 9.05
N LEU A 10 -10.33 -6.64 10.23
CA LEU A 10 -9.13 -6.29 11.00
C LEU A 10 -8.05 -7.39 10.98
N GLY A 11 -8.09 -8.26 9.97
CA GLY A 11 -7.07 -9.29 9.73
C GLY A 11 -5.77 -8.72 9.16
N LEU A 12 -4.79 -9.59 8.95
CA LEU A 12 -3.49 -9.22 8.37
C LEU A 12 -3.68 -8.69 6.95
N GLY A 13 -3.14 -7.51 6.66
CA GLY A 13 -3.20 -6.87 5.35
C GLY A 13 -2.67 -5.44 5.37
N GLY A 14 -2.17 -4.97 4.22
CA GLY A 14 -1.56 -3.64 4.12
C GLY A 14 -2.54 -2.50 4.41
N ALA A 15 -3.73 -2.52 3.82
CA ALA A 15 -4.75 -1.48 4.06
C ALA A 15 -5.30 -1.54 5.48
N GLN A 16 -5.44 -2.76 6.04
CA GLN A 16 -5.88 -2.99 7.40
C GLN A 16 -4.87 -2.43 8.42
N GLY A 17 -3.58 -2.67 8.20
CA GLY A 17 -2.53 -2.08 9.03
C GLY A 17 -2.54 -0.55 8.99
N GLN A 18 -2.78 0.04 7.81
CA GLN A 18 -2.84 1.49 7.64
C GLN A 18 -4.04 2.13 8.36
N ILE A 19 -5.24 1.56 8.22
CA ILE A 19 -6.43 2.12 8.89
C ILE A 19 -6.34 1.96 10.41
N VAL A 20 -5.72 0.89 10.89
CA VAL A 20 -5.48 0.68 12.33
C VAL A 20 -4.42 1.66 12.86
N GLY A 21 -3.34 1.90 12.12
CA GLY A 21 -2.35 2.93 12.44
C GLY A 21 -2.99 4.31 12.55
N LEU A 22 -3.82 4.67 11.57
CA LEU A 22 -4.59 5.92 11.56
C LEU A 22 -5.55 6.01 12.75
N ALA A 23 -6.28 4.92 13.05
CA ALA A 23 -7.21 4.87 14.19
C ALA A 23 -6.50 5.17 15.51
N CYS A 24 -5.38 4.49 15.74
CA CYS A 24 -4.57 4.68 16.94
C CYS A 24 -4.02 6.13 17.04
N GLY A 25 -3.44 6.64 15.96
CA GLY A 25 -2.87 7.99 15.95
C GLY A 25 -3.93 9.09 16.15
N LEU A 26 -5.11 8.96 15.55
CA LEU A 26 -6.21 9.90 15.79
C LEU A 26 -6.72 9.83 17.25
N ALA A 27 -6.81 8.62 17.83
CA ALA A 27 -7.21 8.46 19.24
C ALA A 27 -6.17 9.08 20.20
N GLU A 28 -4.87 8.94 19.92
CA GLU A 28 -3.78 9.57 20.67
C GLU A 28 -3.81 11.11 20.60
N ARG A 29 -4.37 11.67 19.52
CA ARG A 29 -4.60 13.12 19.36
C ARG A 29 -5.92 13.60 19.97
N GLY A 30 -6.63 12.74 20.72
CA GLY A 30 -7.83 13.09 21.47
C GLY A 30 -9.13 13.03 20.66
N HIS A 31 -9.13 12.44 19.47
CA HIS A 31 -10.36 12.18 18.72
C HIS A 31 -11.09 10.95 19.23
N THR A 32 -12.43 10.98 19.21
CA THR A 32 -13.25 9.78 19.45
C THR A 32 -13.32 8.96 18.18
N VAL A 33 -12.62 7.83 18.15
CA VAL A 33 -12.54 6.97 16.97
C VAL A 33 -13.34 5.69 17.21
N GLU A 34 -14.12 5.28 16.20
CA GLU A 34 -14.82 4.01 16.17
C GLU A 34 -14.53 3.30 14.85
N VAL A 35 -14.53 1.98 14.83
CA VAL A 35 -14.28 1.16 13.62
C VAL A 35 -15.50 0.32 13.31
N PHE A 36 -15.92 0.27 12.05
CA PHE A 36 -16.91 -0.66 11.53
C PHE A 36 -16.26 -1.64 10.56
N ASN A 37 -16.52 -2.95 10.77
CA ASN A 37 -16.09 -3.99 9.84
C ASN A 37 -17.19 -5.02 9.58
N TYR A 38 -17.10 -5.80 8.48
CA TYR A 38 -18.14 -6.75 8.14
C TYR A 38 -17.62 -8.20 7.92
N PHE A 39 -16.35 -8.47 8.27
CA PHE A 39 -15.77 -9.81 8.45
C PHE A 39 -15.02 -9.87 9.78
N PRO A 40 -15.75 -9.81 10.92
CA PRO A 40 -15.15 -9.73 12.25
C PRO A 40 -14.35 -10.97 12.67
N GLN A 41 -14.47 -12.09 11.95
CA GLN A 41 -13.68 -13.32 12.18
C GLN A 41 -12.19 -13.16 11.81
N HIS A 42 -11.83 -12.14 11.03
CA HIS A 42 -10.45 -11.78 10.73
C HIS A 42 -10.04 -10.62 11.64
N ASP A 43 -9.34 -10.92 12.74
CA ASP A 43 -9.20 -10.03 13.89
C ASP A 43 -7.75 -9.78 14.37
N PHE A 44 -6.77 -10.03 13.52
CA PHE A 44 -5.34 -9.88 13.87
C PHE A 44 -5.02 -8.54 14.57
N PHE A 45 -5.60 -7.43 14.12
CA PHE A 45 -5.39 -6.10 14.70
C PHE A 45 -6.41 -5.73 15.78
N LEU A 46 -7.41 -6.57 16.07
CA LEU A 46 -8.49 -6.24 17.00
C LEU A 46 -7.98 -5.90 18.41
N ARG A 47 -6.98 -6.66 18.89
CA ARG A 47 -6.36 -6.42 20.19
C ARG A 47 -5.75 -5.02 20.27
N ARG A 48 -4.96 -4.62 19.27
CA ARG A 48 -4.30 -3.31 19.19
C ARG A 48 -5.32 -2.15 19.22
N VAL A 49 -6.44 -2.31 18.52
CA VAL A 49 -7.52 -1.32 18.46
C VAL A 49 -8.21 -1.20 19.83
N LYS A 50 -8.54 -2.33 20.46
CA LYS A 50 -9.20 -2.37 21.79
C LYS A 50 -8.33 -1.82 22.93
N GLU A 51 -7.03 -2.10 22.92
CA GLU A 51 -6.08 -1.57 23.92
C GLU A 51 -6.00 -0.03 23.91
N ARG A 52 -6.41 0.62 22.81
CA ARG A 52 -6.51 2.09 22.69
C ARG A 52 -7.91 2.62 22.98
N GLY A 53 -8.81 1.79 23.53
CA GLY A 53 -10.19 2.20 23.87
C GLY A 53 -11.09 2.47 22.65
N ILE A 54 -10.68 2.04 21.45
CA ILE A 54 -11.41 2.27 20.20
C ILE A 54 -12.54 1.24 20.09
N ALA A 55 -13.79 1.71 19.98
CA ALA A 55 -14.95 0.84 19.82
C ALA A 55 -14.99 0.20 18.42
N VAL A 56 -15.30 -1.11 18.37
CA VAL A 56 -15.37 -1.85 17.12
C VAL A 56 -16.79 -2.42 16.95
N HIS A 57 -17.40 -2.10 15.80
CA HIS A 57 -18.72 -2.56 15.39
C HIS A 57 -18.59 -3.61 14.29
N GLY A 58 -18.88 -4.86 14.62
CA GLY A 58 -18.81 -5.96 13.66
C GLY A 58 -20.18 -6.28 13.05
N TYR A 59 -20.20 -6.63 11.76
CA TYR A 59 -21.34 -7.23 11.07
C TYR A 59 -20.88 -8.49 10.35
N ASN A 60 -21.56 -9.62 10.57
CA ASN A 60 -21.21 -10.87 9.89
C ASN A 60 -21.83 -10.91 8.49
N LYS A 61 -21.00 -10.61 7.49
CA LYS A 61 -21.37 -10.65 6.08
C LYS A 61 -21.13 -12.04 5.49
N GLY A 62 -22.13 -12.56 4.77
CA GLY A 62 -21.97 -13.71 3.89
C GLY A 62 -21.30 -13.37 2.56
N GLY A 63 -21.44 -14.26 1.56
CA GLY A 63 -20.90 -14.03 0.21
C GLY A 63 -21.62 -12.89 -0.54
N GLY A 64 -20.99 -12.36 -1.57
CA GLY A 64 -21.56 -11.36 -2.49
C GLY A 64 -21.81 -9.98 -1.89
N PHE A 65 -22.65 -9.16 -2.53
CA PHE A 65 -23.11 -7.87 -2.00
C PHE A 65 -24.15 -8.10 -0.88
N SER A 66 -24.18 -7.24 0.14
CA SER A 66 -25.06 -7.37 1.29
C SER A 66 -25.78 -6.05 1.64
N PHE A 67 -27.08 -5.98 1.43
CA PHE A 67 -27.91 -4.87 1.93
C PHE A 67 -27.91 -4.78 3.46
N GLY A 68 -27.68 -5.90 4.17
CA GLY A 68 -27.57 -5.92 5.63
C GLY A 68 -26.37 -5.09 6.13
N VAL A 69 -25.24 -5.09 5.42
CA VAL A 69 -24.10 -4.21 5.74
C VAL A 69 -24.49 -2.73 5.60
N VAL A 70 -25.17 -2.36 4.50
CA VAL A 70 -25.65 -0.98 4.29
C VAL A 70 -26.60 -0.58 5.41
N SER A 71 -27.57 -1.42 5.74
CA SER A 71 -28.56 -1.15 6.82
C SER A 71 -27.89 -1.01 8.19
N ALA A 72 -26.96 -1.91 8.53
CA ALA A 72 -26.24 -1.85 9.81
C ALA A 72 -25.39 -0.57 9.92
N LEU A 73 -24.65 -0.22 8.85
CA LEU A 73 -23.84 0.99 8.80
C LEU A 73 -24.71 2.26 8.87
N SER A 74 -25.80 2.33 8.09
CA SER A 74 -26.77 3.44 8.13
C SER A 74 -27.38 3.61 9.53
N SER A 75 -27.74 2.50 10.18
CA SER A 75 -28.28 2.52 11.56
C SER A 75 -27.23 3.03 12.56
N LEU A 76 -25.97 2.61 12.42
CA LEU A 76 -24.87 3.10 13.25
C LEU A 76 -24.67 4.61 13.07
N LEU A 77 -24.60 5.09 11.83
CA LEU A 77 -24.45 6.51 11.51
C LEU A 77 -25.56 7.37 12.13
N ARG A 78 -26.82 6.97 11.98
CA ARG A 78 -27.96 7.69 12.56
C ARG A 78 -27.94 7.75 14.08
N ARG A 79 -27.57 6.63 14.74
CA ARG A 79 -27.58 6.55 16.21
C ARG A 79 -26.41 7.25 16.88
N ARG A 80 -25.23 7.20 16.26
CA ARG A 80 -23.98 7.63 16.92
C ARG A 80 -23.52 9.02 16.51
N LYS A 81 -24.00 9.56 15.40
CA LYS A 81 -23.66 10.89 14.84
C LYS A 81 -22.15 11.13 14.81
N PHE A 82 -21.52 10.83 13.69
CA PHE A 82 -20.11 11.06 13.45
C PHE A 82 -19.90 12.39 12.71
N ASP A 83 -18.79 13.07 12.98
CA ASP A 83 -18.39 14.25 12.22
C ASP A 83 -17.85 13.81 10.86
N VAL A 84 -17.06 12.73 10.82
CA VAL A 84 -16.44 12.19 9.61
C VAL A 84 -16.58 10.67 9.55
N VAL A 85 -16.82 10.16 8.35
CA VAL A 85 -16.77 8.74 7.99
C VAL A 85 -15.64 8.59 6.97
N LEU A 86 -14.64 7.76 7.27
CA LEU A 86 -13.59 7.39 6.34
C LEU A 86 -13.67 5.92 6.02
N SER A 87 -13.69 5.57 4.74
CA SER A 87 -13.66 4.17 4.31
C SER A 87 -12.43 3.86 3.47
N PHE A 88 -11.85 2.66 3.65
CA PHE A 88 -10.70 2.15 2.90
C PHE A 88 -11.11 0.96 2.04
N LEU A 89 -10.59 0.90 0.84
CA LEU A 89 -10.81 -0.16 -0.15
C LEU A 89 -12.16 -0.07 -0.87
N ASN A 90 -12.17 -0.67 -2.02
CA ASN A 90 -13.30 -0.60 -2.95
C ASN A 90 -14.65 -1.06 -2.37
N ASN A 91 -14.73 -2.21 -1.68
CA ASN A 91 -16.00 -2.70 -1.15
C ASN A 91 -16.50 -1.91 0.06
N PRO A 92 -15.66 -1.57 1.08
CA PRO A 92 -16.07 -0.66 2.14
C PRO A 92 -16.51 0.71 1.62
N ASN A 93 -15.83 1.28 0.60
CA ASN A 93 -16.22 2.53 -0.02
C ASN A 93 -17.66 2.46 -0.55
N LEU A 94 -17.99 1.39 -1.31
CA LEU A 94 -19.36 1.19 -1.80
C LEU A 94 -20.39 1.17 -0.68
N TYR A 95 -20.13 0.44 0.40
CA TYR A 95 -21.05 0.36 1.53
C TYR A 95 -21.19 1.70 2.26
N ALA A 96 -20.11 2.45 2.42
CA ALA A 96 -20.12 3.77 3.04
C ALA A 96 -20.88 4.80 2.19
N GLU A 97 -20.67 4.80 0.87
CA GLU A 97 -21.36 5.66 -0.10
C GLU A 97 -22.88 5.40 -0.11
N LEU A 98 -23.29 4.13 -0.08
CA LEU A 98 -24.72 3.78 0.00
C LEU A 98 -25.33 4.12 1.35
N ALA A 99 -24.58 3.94 2.44
CA ALA A 99 -25.09 4.20 3.80
C ALA A 99 -25.22 5.69 4.09
N ILE A 100 -24.29 6.54 3.60
CA ILE A 100 -24.28 7.97 3.92
C ILE A 100 -25.50 8.70 3.35
N VAL A 101 -26.05 8.25 2.23
CA VAL A 101 -27.24 8.84 1.60
C VAL A 101 -28.43 8.85 2.55
N THR A 102 -28.50 7.88 3.48
CA THR A 102 -29.59 7.75 4.46
C THR A 102 -29.29 8.42 5.80
N SER A 103 -28.10 9.03 5.96
CA SER A 103 -27.69 9.70 7.19
C SER A 103 -27.12 11.08 6.86
N GLN A 104 -27.69 12.12 7.47
CA GLN A 104 -27.23 13.50 7.25
C GLN A 104 -26.23 13.93 8.34
N GLY A 105 -25.29 14.80 7.98
CA GLY A 105 -24.46 15.54 8.94
C GLY A 105 -23.05 14.98 9.18
N SER A 106 -22.63 13.90 8.50
CA SER A 106 -21.24 13.41 8.52
C SER A 106 -20.56 13.67 7.19
N ALA A 107 -19.33 14.15 7.20
CA ALA A 107 -18.50 14.21 5.98
C ALA A 107 -18.05 12.80 5.59
N LEU A 108 -18.23 12.40 4.33
CA LEU A 108 -17.76 11.13 3.80
C LEU A 108 -16.43 11.30 3.06
N VAL A 109 -15.41 10.61 3.51
CA VAL A 109 -14.13 10.44 2.82
C VAL A 109 -13.98 8.99 2.38
N VAL A 110 -13.73 8.76 1.10
CA VAL A 110 -13.43 7.42 0.56
C VAL A 110 -11.98 7.32 0.14
N SER A 111 -11.34 6.18 0.41
CA SER A 111 -9.94 5.98 0.05
C SER A 111 -9.77 4.85 -0.96
N GLU A 112 -9.26 5.18 -2.16
CA GLU A 112 -8.82 4.23 -3.17
C GLU A 112 -7.34 3.87 -2.92
N ARG A 113 -7.07 2.57 -2.71
CA ARG A 113 -5.75 2.04 -2.33
C ARG A 113 -5.15 1.10 -3.38
N CYS A 114 -5.78 0.97 -4.54
CA CYS A 114 -5.32 0.16 -5.66
C CYS A 114 -5.08 1.04 -6.87
N SER A 115 -4.14 0.66 -7.75
CA SER A 115 -3.93 1.39 -9.00
C SER A 115 -5.10 1.17 -9.98
N HIS A 116 -5.30 2.13 -10.89
CA HIS A 116 -6.33 2.04 -11.95
C HIS A 116 -6.05 0.91 -12.96
N HIS A 117 -4.84 0.39 -13.01
CA HIS A 117 -4.47 -0.76 -13.86
C HIS A 117 -5.07 -2.09 -13.39
N ASP A 118 -5.60 -2.15 -12.15
CA ASP A 118 -6.22 -3.35 -11.58
C ASP A 118 -7.71 -3.51 -11.98
N ASP A 119 -8.20 -2.68 -12.88
CA ASP A 119 -9.60 -2.69 -13.37
C ASP A 119 -9.85 -3.85 -14.34
N ARG A 120 -9.87 -5.08 -13.85
CA ARG A 120 -10.20 -6.29 -14.63
C ARG A 120 -11.60 -6.24 -15.27
N PHE A 121 -12.50 -5.39 -14.74
CA PHE A 121 -13.84 -5.12 -15.25
C PHE A 121 -14.02 -3.61 -15.45
N VAL A 122 -13.47 -3.09 -16.52
CA VAL A 122 -13.40 -1.65 -16.81
C VAL A 122 -14.77 -0.94 -16.68
N PHE A 123 -15.85 -1.57 -17.11
CA PHE A 123 -17.19 -0.94 -17.04
C PHE A 123 -17.71 -0.88 -15.59
N ALA A 124 -17.68 -2.00 -14.87
CA ALA A 124 -18.14 -2.06 -13.48
C ALA A 124 -17.33 -1.15 -12.55
N ALA A 125 -16.00 -1.11 -12.74
CA ALA A 125 -15.11 -0.22 -12.01
C ALA A 125 -15.38 1.26 -12.30
N ARG A 126 -15.67 1.61 -13.57
CA ARG A 126 -16.06 2.98 -13.96
C ARG A 126 -17.40 3.39 -13.38
N ALA A 127 -18.42 2.53 -13.49
CA ALA A 127 -19.75 2.77 -12.93
C ALA A 127 -19.69 2.97 -11.41
N ARG A 128 -18.86 2.16 -10.74
CA ARG A 128 -18.65 2.25 -9.31
C ARG A 128 -18.00 3.57 -8.88
N ARG A 129 -17.03 4.10 -9.63
CA ARG A 129 -16.40 5.39 -9.34
C ARG A 129 -17.35 6.58 -9.52
N LEU A 130 -18.47 6.42 -10.22
CA LEU A 130 -19.51 7.46 -10.24
C LEU A 130 -20.09 7.69 -8.83
N LEU A 131 -20.15 6.65 -7.99
CA LEU A 131 -20.60 6.76 -6.60
C LEU A 131 -19.68 7.64 -5.74
N HIS A 132 -18.41 7.79 -6.08
CA HIS A 132 -17.52 8.76 -5.42
C HIS A 132 -18.01 10.21 -5.58
N GLY A 133 -18.98 10.46 -6.48
CA GLY A 133 -19.72 11.71 -6.53
C GLY A 133 -20.43 12.05 -5.22
N VAL A 134 -20.88 11.04 -4.46
CA VAL A 134 -21.56 11.20 -3.16
C VAL A 134 -20.59 11.56 -2.03
N ALA A 135 -19.31 11.15 -2.14
CA ALA A 135 -18.31 11.47 -1.13
C ALA A 135 -17.92 12.95 -1.16
N ASP A 136 -17.66 13.55 0.00
CA ASP A 136 -17.14 14.91 0.12
C ASP A 136 -15.68 14.98 -0.34
N HIS A 137 -14.91 13.90 -0.13
CA HIS A 137 -13.51 13.83 -0.56
C HIS A 137 -13.08 12.40 -0.91
N VAL A 138 -12.12 12.31 -1.83
CA VAL A 138 -11.50 11.04 -2.24
C VAL A 138 -10.00 11.12 -1.93
N VAL A 139 -9.49 10.16 -1.17
CA VAL A 139 -8.06 10.06 -0.87
C VAL A 139 -7.47 8.87 -1.62
N THR A 140 -6.31 9.07 -2.23
CA THR A 140 -5.50 7.99 -2.78
C THR A 140 -4.21 7.85 -1.99
N ASN A 141 -3.49 6.74 -2.16
CA ASN A 141 -2.14 6.56 -1.62
C ASN A 141 -1.05 6.73 -2.68
N SER A 142 -1.37 7.34 -3.82
CA SER A 142 -0.44 7.56 -4.93
C SER A 142 -0.79 8.87 -5.63
N GLN A 143 0.21 9.70 -5.94
CA GLN A 143 0.04 10.96 -6.68
C GLN A 143 -0.40 10.69 -8.11
N THR A 144 0.16 9.65 -8.75
CA THR A 144 -0.23 9.23 -10.10
C THR A 144 -1.71 8.86 -10.13
N HIS A 145 -2.19 8.10 -9.14
CA HIS A 145 -3.60 7.74 -9.05
C HIS A 145 -4.49 8.95 -8.75
N ALA A 146 -4.04 9.85 -7.87
CA ALA A 146 -4.75 11.11 -7.59
C ALA A 146 -4.88 11.98 -8.86
N ALA A 147 -3.80 12.12 -9.63
CA ALA A 147 -3.82 12.86 -10.89
C ALA A 147 -4.80 12.26 -11.90
N TRP A 148 -4.81 10.92 -12.02
CA TRP A 148 -5.75 10.22 -12.88
C TRP A 148 -7.22 10.41 -12.46
N LEU A 149 -7.53 10.40 -11.16
CA LEU A 149 -8.88 10.69 -10.64
C LEU A 149 -9.28 12.15 -10.86
N ARG A 150 -8.38 13.11 -10.64
CA ARG A 150 -8.62 14.54 -10.91
C ARG A 150 -8.95 14.81 -12.40
N GLY A 151 -8.53 13.95 -13.31
CA GLY A 151 -8.94 13.98 -14.72
C GLY A 151 -10.43 13.70 -14.93
N LYS A 152 -11.16 13.19 -13.92
CA LYS A 152 -12.62 13.00 -13.96
C LYS A 152 -13.30 14.29 -13.50
N TRP A 153 -14.15 14.90 -14.36
CA TRP A 153 -14.74 16.21 -14.09
C TRP A 153 -15.51 16.29 -12.75
N TRP A 154 -16.17 15.20 -12.32
CA TRP A 154 -16.92 15.13 -11.05
C TRP A 154 -16.05 14.91 -9.80
N LEU A 155 -14.75 14.63 -9.95
CA LEU A 155 -13.82 14.41 -8.86
C LEU A 155 -12.74 15.51 -8.77
N ARG A 156 -12.64 16.38 -9.77
CA ARG A 156 -11.52 17.30 -9.99
C ARG A 156 -11.10 18.09 -8.74
N SER A 157 -12.07 18.58 -7.97
CA SER A 157 -11.82 19.46 -6.81
C SER A 157 -11.74 18.75 -5.48
N LYS A 158 -11.98 17.42 -5.43
CA LYS A 158 -12.11 16.68 -4.17
C LYS A 158 -11.21 15.44 -4.07
N VAL A 159 -10.05 15.48 -4.72
CA VAL A 159 -9.07 14.38 -4.65
C VAL A 159 -7.75 14.86 -4.09
N SER A 160 -7.26 14.16 -3.08
CA SER A 160 -5.91 14.34 -2.55
C SER A 160 -5.15 13.01 -2.47
N CYS A 161 -3.84 13.10 -2.24
CA CYS A 161 -2.99 11.96 -1.99
C CYS A 161 -2.49 12.03 -0.54
N VAL A 162 -2.65 10.92 0.19
CA VAL A 162 -2.03 10.71 1.50
C VAL A 162 -1.31 9.37 1.47
N TYR A 163 0.00 9.40 1.57
CA TYR A 163 0.83 8.19 1.57
C TYR A 163 0.56 7.32 2.79
N ASN A 164 0.94 6.05 2.70
CA ASN A 164 0.87 5.12 3.81
C ASN A 164 1.83 5.55 4.93
N GLY A 165 1.36 5.48 6.17
CA GLY A 165 2.17 5.74 7.35
C GLY A 165 2.87 4.48 7.86
N LEU A 166 4.14 4.62 8.23
CA LEU A 166 4.96 3.57 8.82
C LEU A 166 5.33 3.91 10.26
N ASP A 167 5.37 2.89 11.11
CA ASP A 167 5.99 2.99 12.43
C ASP A 167 7.51 3.00 12.27
N LEU A 168 8.09 4.20 12.15
CA LEU A 168 9.52 4.38 11.91
C LEU A 168 10.37 3.93 13.11
N ASN A 169 9.83 3.96 14.33
CA ASN A 169 10.51 3.45 15.51
C ASN A 169 10.65 1.92 15.47
N ALA A 170 9.66 1.32 14.86
CA ALA A 170 9.66 -0.11 14.62
C ALA A 170 10.67 -0.55 13.54
N LEU A 171 11.00 0.31 12.59
CA LEU A 171 11.93 0.06 11.48
C LEU A 171 13.26 0.79 11.75
N SER A 172 14.07 0.25 12.66
CA SER A 172 15.40 0.82 12.94
C SER A 172 16.29 0.74 11.70
N PRO A 173 17.13 1.76 11.45
CA PRO A 173 18.06 1.75 10.33
C PRO A 173 18.96 0.48 10.36
N VAL A 174 19.08 -0.15 9.21
CA VAL A 174 20.01 -1.27 9.04
C VAL A 174 21.43 -0.75 8.80
N HIS A 175 22.42 -1.47 9.32
CA HIS A 175 23.82 -1.17 8.99
C HIS A 175 24.05 -1.61 7.55
N SER A 176 23.92 -0.68 6.64
CA SER A 176 24.12 -0.92 5.21
C SER A 176 25.59 -1.29 4.95
N ARG A 177 25.85 -2.55 4.61
CA ARG A 177 27.14 -2.98 4.10
C ARG A 177 27.21 -2.68 2.62
N SER A 178 28.33 -2.14 2.14
CA SER A 178 28.57 -2.05 0.70
C SER A 178 28.57 -3.44 0.09
N PRO A 179 27.68 -3.74 -0.84
CA PRO A 179 27.66 -5.03 -1.50
C PRO A 179 28.89 -5.18 -2.38
N LYS A 180 29.36 -6.41 -2.54
CA LYS A 180 30.29 -6.79 -3.61
C LYS A 180 29.48 -7.57 -4.65
N ARG A 181 29.85 -7.47 -5.91
CA ARG A 181 29.18 -8.23 -6.99
C ARG A 181 28.96 -9.71 -6.65
N SER A 182 29.95 -10.34 -6.00
CA SER A 182 29.91 -11.76 -5.64
C SER A 182 28.93 -12.15 -4.54
N ASN A 183 28.46 -11.20 -3.74
CA ASN A 183 27.63 -11.48 -2.55
C ASN A 183 26.51 -10.46 -2.30
N LEU A 184 26.04 -9.76 -3.33
CA LEU A 184 24.87 -8.90 -3.25
C LEU A 184 23.61 -9.74 -2.94
N ARG A 185 22.91 -9.38 -1.87
CA ARG A 185 21.69 -10.06 -1.40
C ARG A 185 20.51 -9.14 -1.62
N LEU A 186 19.60 -9.56 -2.48
CA LEU A 186 18.38 -8.84 -2.86
C LEU A 186 17.16 -9.45 -2.17
N LEU A 187 16.36 -8.63 -1.54
CA LEU A 187 15.04 -9.02 -1.02
C LEU A 187 13.97 -8.62 -2.02
N ALA A 188 13.15 -9.57 -2.46
CA ALA A 188 11.92 -9.30 -3.18
C ALA A 188 10.71 -9.66 -2.31
N VAL A 189 9.67 -8.80 -2.30
CA VAL A 189 8.49 -8.99 -1.44
C VAL A 189 7.22 -8.85 -2.25
N GLY A 190 6.39 -9.88 -2.21
CA GLY A 190 5.08 -9.87 -2.85
C GLY A 190 4.57 -11.24 -3.24
N ARG A 191 3.27 -11.32 -3.57
CA ARG A 191 2.68 -12.55 -4.11
C ARG A 191 3.40 -12.97 -5.38
N ILE A 192 3.53 -14.27 -5.59
CA ILE A 192 4.08 -14.81 -6.85
C ILE A 192 2.94 -14.75 -7.88
N CYS A 193 2.95 -13.72 -8.70
CA CYS A 193 1.92 -13.45 -9.71
C CYS A 193 2.49 -12.55 -10.84
N PRO A 194 1.83 -12.46 -12.01
CA PRO A 194 2.30 -11.63 -13.11
C PRO A 194 2.55 -10.16 -12.75
N GLN A 195 1.70 -9.58 -11.89
CA GLN A 195 1.86 -8.20 -11.43
C GLN A 195 3.23 -7.96 -10.78
N LYS A 196 3.70 -8.89 -9.95
CA LYS A 196 4.98 -8.78 -9.23
C LYS A 196 6.20 -9.17 -10.08
N ASN A 197 5.96 -9.76 -11.24
CA ASN A 197 6.92 -9.91 -12.34
C ASN A 197 8.24 -10.67 -11.99
N PRO A 198 8.19 -11.77 -11.23
CA PRO A 198 9.40 -12.54 -10.94
C PRO A 198 10.06 -13.14 -12.19
N MET A 199 9.32 -13.40 -13.28
CA MET A 199 9.88 -13.97 -14.51
C MET A 199 10.90 -13.05 -15.17
N ASN A 200 10.62 -11.72 -15.29
CA ASN A 200 11.60 -10.80 -15.87
C ASN A 200 12.80 -10.60 -14.94
N LEU A 201 12.61 -10.74 -13.62
CA LEU A 201 13.75 -10.76 -12.71
C LEU A 201 14.64 -11.99 -12.95
N VAL A 202 14.07 -13.19 -13.11
CA VAL A 202 14.84 -14.41 -13.46
C VAL A 202 15.57 -14.23 -14.80
N ALA A 203 14.92 -13.65 -15.81
CA ALA A 203 15.55 -13.34 -17.09
C ALA A 203 16.74 -12.36 -16.96
N ALA A 204 16.58 -11.33 -16.11
CA ALA A 204 17.66 -10.38 -15.80
C ALA A 204 18.84 -11.04 -15.11
N LEU A 205 18.59 -11.95 -14.15
CA LEU A 205 19.64 -12.70 -13.46
C LEU A 205 20.38 -13.66 -14.38
N ARG A 206 19.68 -14.28 -15.35
CA ARG A 206 20.33 -15.07 -16.41
C ARG A 206 21.27 -14.22 -17.25
N HIS A 207 20.82 -13.06 -17.68
CA HIS A 207 21.66 -12.12 -18.43
C HIS A 207 22.91 -11.73 -17.64
N LEU A 208 22.79 -11.40 -16.34
CA LEU A 208 23.96 -11.12 -15.48
C LEU A 208 24.93 -12.30 -15.38
N HIS A 209 24.41 -13.52 -15.31
CA HIS A 209 25.26 -14.72 -15.34
C HIS A 209 26.00 -14.86 -16.66
N ASP A 210 25.29 -14.73 -17.79
CA ASP A 210 25.81 -15.00 -19.12
C ASP A 210 26.85 -13.94 -19.56
N GLU A 211 26.61 -12.66 -19.25
CA GLU A 211 27.47 -11.54 -19.67
C GLU A 211 28.54 -11.16 -18.63
N HIS A 212 28.24 -11.31 -17.35
CA HIS A 212 29.11 -10.83 -16.27
C HIS A 212 29.62 -11.93 -15.33
N GLY A 213 29.21 -13.17 -15.52
CA GLY A 213 29.71 -14.33 -14.78
C GLY A 213 29.30 -14.34 -13.29
N TYR A 214 28.27 -13.59 -12.89
CA TYR A 214 27.78 -13.61 -11.50
C TYR A 214 26.26 -13.58 -11.43
N VAL A 215 25.72 -14.09 -10.31
CA VAL A 215 24.31 -14.01 -9.95
C VAL A 215 24.19 -13.52 -8.50
N PRO A 216 23.49 -12.42 -8.22
CA PRO A 216 23.20 -12.02 -6.84
C PRO A 216 22.28 -13.04 -6.16
N GLU A 217 22.31 -13.10 -4.83
CA GLU A 217 21.30 -13.85 -4.09
C GLU A 217 19.96 -13.12 -4.13
N VAL A 218 18.88 -13.84 -4.40
CA VAL A 218 17.51 -13.31 -4.34
C VAL A 218 16.69 -14.12 -3.36
N SER A 219 16.16 -13.46 -2.34
CA SER A 219 15.19 -14.02 -1.43
C SER A 219 13.82 -13.45 -1.74
N TRP A 220 12.87 -14.32 -2.13
CA TRP A 220 11.50 -13.92 -2.42
C TRP A 220 10.58 -14.24 -1.25
N ALA A 221 10.05 -13.20 -0.59
CA ALA A 221 9.08 -13.32 0.50
C ALA A 221 7.65 -13.13 -0.02
N GLY A 222 6.87 -14.21 -0.03
CA GLY A 222 5.49 -14.22 -0.48
C GLY A 222 5.06 -15.60 -0.96
N LYS A 223 3.74 -15.77 -1.11
CA LYS A 223 3.12 -17.01 -1.58
C LYS A 223 2.65 -16.89 -3.04
N PRO A 224 2.51 -17.99 -3.76
CA PRO A 224 1.78 -18.03 -5.04
C PRO A 224 0.35 -17.53 -4.86
N ASP A 225 -0.16 -16.86 -5.89
CA ASP A 225 -1.59 -16.59 -6.00
C ASP A 225 -2.35 -17.91 -6.10
N THR A 226 -3.37 -18.10 -5.27
CA THR A 226 -4.11 -19.36 -5.14
C THR A 226 -5.13 -19.60 -6.27
N SER A 227 -5.33 -18.63 -7.15
CA SER A 227 -6.19 -18.79 -8.34
C SER A 227 -5.62 -19.83 -9.31
N PRO A 228 -6.45 -20.45 -10.16
CA PRO A 228 -5.95 -21.38 -11.18
C PRO A 228 -4.91 -20.77 -12.13
N SER A 229 -5.06 -19.49 -12.46
CA SER A 229 -4.07 -18.74 -13.25
C SER A 229 -2.78 -18.48 -12.49
N GLY A 230 -2.88 -18.16 -11.20
CA GLY A 230 -1.72 -17.94 -10.33
C GLY A 230 -0.89 -19.20 -10.14
N ARG A 231 -1.54 -20.35 -9.94
CA ARG A 231 -0.83 -21.64 -9.86
C ARG A 231 -0.10 -22.00 -11.16
N ARG A 232 -0.73 -21.76 -12.33
CA ARG A 232 -0.05 -21.97 -13.63
C ARG A 232 1.16 -21.05 -13.79
N TYR A 233 1.03 -19.79 -13.41
CA TYR A 233 2.14 -18.83 -13.46
C TYR A 233 3.30 -19.26 -12.55
N ALA A 234 3.02 -19.72 -11.33
CA ALA A 234 4.04 -20.23 -10.42
C ALA A 234 4.75 -21.47 -11.00
N ALA A 235 4.02 -22.39 -11.61
CA ALA A 235 4.62 -23.58 -12.26
C ALA A 235 5.55 -23.18 -13.44
N GLN A 236 5.15 -22.21 -14.26
CA GLN A 236 6.00 -21.69 -15.34
C GLN A 236 7.27 -21.03 -14.80
N LEU A 237 7.17 -20.31 -13.69
CA LEU A 237 8.32 -19.70 -13.02
C LEU A 237 9.30 -20.74 -12.48
N GLU A 238 8.80 -21.82 -11.87
CA GLU A 238 9.61 -22.96 -11.42
C GLU A 238 10.31 -23.66 -12.58
N GLU A 239 9.64 -23.86 -13.71
CA GLU A 239 10.24 -24.41 -14.93
C GLU A 239 11.36 -23.50 -15.47
N MET A 240 11.15 -22.19 -15.47
CA MET A 240 12.15 -21.21 -15.88
C MET A 240 13.39 -21.22 -14.97
N LEU A 241 13.19 -21.35 -13.66
CA LEU A 241 14.27 -21.50 -12.68
C LEU A 241 15.03 -22.84 -12.90
N ALA A 242 14.30 -23.94 -13.08
CA ALA A 242 14.91 -25.25 -13.37
C ALA A 242 15.78 -25.23 -14.64
N GLY A 243 15.37 -24.48 -15.66
CA GLY A 243 16.14 -24.22 -16.89
C GLY A 243 17.31 -23.25 -16.71
N SER A 244 17.58 -22.77 -15.49
CA SER A 244 18.63 -21.77 -15.20
C SER A 244 19.38 -22.13 -13.91
N PRO A 245 20.20 -23.22 -13.89
CA PRO A 245 20.79 -23.75 -12.66
C PRO A 245 21.60 -22.74 -11.85
N ALA A 246 22.33 -21.85 -12.49
CA ALA A 246 23.12 -20.81 -11.80
C ALA A 246 22.21 -19.82 -11.06
N VAL A 247 21.05 -19.45 -11.63
CA VAL A 247 20.05 -18.60 -10.99
C VAL A 247 19.32 -19.36 -9.88
N ALA A 248 18.89 -20.61 -10.15
CA ALA A 248 18.19 -21.44 -9.17
C ALA A 248 19.02 -21.66 -7.89
N ALA A 249 20.32 -21.84 -8.02
CA ALA A 249 21.23 -22.00 -6.88
C ALA A 249 21.32 -20.74 -5.96
N ARG A 250 20.87 -19.59 -6.46
CA ARG A 250 20.92 -18.28 -5.77
C ARG A 250 19.54 -17.71 -5.47
N TRP A 251 18.47 -18.48 -5.77
CA TRP A 251 17.07 -18.08 -5.56
C TRP A 251 16.46 -18.80 -4.37
N HIS A 252 15.94 -18.06 -3.41
CA HIS A 252 15.40 -18.57 -2.16
C HIS A 252 13.93 -18.20 -1.98
N TRP A 253 13.06 -19.19 -1.91
CA TRP A 253 11.67 -19.01 -1.55
C TRP A 253 11.50 -18.96 -0.04
N LEU A 254 11.07 -17.82 0.50
CA LEU A 254 10.87 -17.65 1.94
C LEU A 254 9.43 -17.92 2.39
N GLY A 255 8.49 -18.04 1.45
CA GLY A 255 7.07 -18.11 1.79
C GLY A 255 6.55 -16.80 2.38
N GLU A 256 5.40 -16.86 3.04
CA GLU A 256 4.82 -15.69 3.70
C GLU A 256 5.58 -15.37 4.99
N GLN A 257 5.96 -14.12 5.15
CA GLN A 257 6.76 -13.64 6.26
C GLN A 257 6.02 -12.57 7.06
N SER A 258 6.12 -12.61 8.37
CA SER A 258 5.52 -11.62 9.28
C SER A 258 6.57 -10.67 9.89
N ASP A 259 7.84 -11.06 9.92
CA ASP A 259 8.94 -10.24 10.43
C ASP A 259 9.76 -9.60 9.30
N MET A 260 9.21 -8.54 8.73
CA MET A 260 9.89 -7.75 7.69
C MET A 260 11.17 -7.09 8.19
N ARG A 261 11.26 -6.75 9.49
CA ARG A 261 12.46 -6.11 10.06
C ARG A 261 13.69 -7.01 9.99
N SER A 262 13.51 -8.29 10.35
CA SER A 262 14.58 -9.28 10.26
C SER A 262 15.03 -9.47 8.82
N LEU A 263 14.08 -9.55 7.88
CA LEU A 263 14.39 -9.70 6.46
C LEU A 263 15.18 -8.51 5.91
N LEU A 264 14.71 -7.27 6.18
CA LEU A 264 15.40 -6.07 5.73
C LEU A 264 16.83 -5.98 6.25
N ARG A 265 17.09 -6.45 7.49
CA ARG A 265 18.45 -6.47 8.07
C ARG A 265 19.39 -7.51 7.46
N GLN A 266 18.85 -8.57 6.86
CA GLN A 266 19.64 -9.66 6.29
C GLN A 266 20.03 -9.43 4.84
N HIS A 267 19.46 -8.40 4.18
CA HIS A 267 19.66 -8.10 2.77
C HIS A 267 20.37 -6.76 2.58
N ASP A 268 20.94 -6.58 1.38
CA ASP A 268 21.70 -5.38 1.06
C ASP A 268 20.83 -4.35 0.31
N ALA A 269 19.84 -4.81 -0.48
CA ALA A 269 18.85 -3.96 -1.15
C ALA A 269 17.49 -4.67 -1.28
N LEU A 270 16.42 -3.88 -1.44
CA LEU A 270 15.14 -4.39 -1.90
C LEU A 270 15.08 -4.31 -3.43
N ILE A 271 14.65 -5.38 -4.10
CA ILE A 271 14.28 -5.37 -5.52
C ILE A 271 12.77 -5.51 -5.69
N HIS A 272 12.15 -4.62 -6.49
CA HIS A 272 10.70 -4.59 -6.66
C HIS A 272 10.32 -4.44 -8.14
N PRO A 273 10.26 -5.55 -8.90
CA PRO A 273 10.10 -5.54 -10.36
C PRO A 273 8.64 -5.46 -10.83
N SER A 274 7.72 -4.99 -10.01
CA SER A 274 6.29 -4.97 -10.31
C SER A 274 5.96 -4.20 -11.58
N LEU A 275 5.02 -4.73 -12.38
CA LEU A 275 4.53 -4.08 -13.60
C LEU A 275 3.62 -2.88 -13.30
N TYR A 276 2.93 -2.88 -12.17
CA TYR A 276 2.08 -1.77 -11.68
C TYR A 276 1.85 -1.90 -10.18
N GLU A 277 1.70 -0.75 -9.50
CA GLU A 277 1.44 -0.64 -8.07
C GLU A 277 0.50 0.53 -7.75
N GLY A 278 -0.02 0.53 -6.50
CA GLY A 278 -0.41 1.76 -5.83
C GLY A 278 0.82 2.36 -5.14
N LEU A 279 0.83 2.37 -3.80
CA LEU A 279 2.04 2.60 -3.01
C LEU A 279 2.51 1.26 -2.42
N PRO A 280 3.68 0.74 -2.81
CA PRO A 280 4.16 -0.55 -2.33
C PRO A 280 4.71 -0.43 -0.90
N ASN A 281 4.03 -1.04 0.09
CA ASN A 281 4.47 -1.00 1.49
C ASN A 281 5.89 -1.52 1.67
N ALA A 282 6.26 -2.61 0.99
CA ALA A 282 7.61 -3.19 1.10
C ALA A 282 8.72 -2.20 0.68
N VAL A 283 8.48 -1.38 -0.35
CA VAL A 283 9.42 -0.33 -0.76
C VAL A 283 9.50 0.76 0.32
N CYS A 284 8.35 1.19 0.83
CA CYS A 284 8.32 2.19 1.90
C CYS A 284 9.01 1.67 3.18
N GLU A 285 8.82 0.40 3.54
CA GLU A 285 9.47 -0.26 4.68
C GLU A 285 11.00 -0.36 4.47
N ALA A 286 11.45 -0.68 3.25
CA ALA A 286 12.87 -0.70 2.90
C ALA A 286 13.50 0.70 3.04
N LEU A 287 12.85 1.74 2.50
CA LEU A 287 13.31 3.13 2.65
C LEU A 287 13.38 3.53 4.13
N ALA A 288 12.37 3.16 4.93
CA ALA A 288 12.34 3.43 6.36
C ALA A 288 13.45 2.71 7.14
N ALA A 289 13.84 1.51 6.69
CA ALA A 289 14.98 0.79 7.24
C ALA A 289 16.35 1.33 6.74
N GLY A 290 16.37 2.33 5.86
CA GLY A 290 17.59 2.83 5.23
C GLY A 290 18.20 1.81 4.26
N LEU A 291 17.37 0.95 3.67
CA LEU A 291 17.81 -0.03 2.68
C LEU A 291 17.63 0.54 1.28
N PRO A 292 18.70 0.62 0.45
CA PRO A 292 18.58 1.04 -0.94
C PRO A 292 17.60 0.17 -1.72
N VAL A 293 16.92 0.76 -2.71
CA VAL A 293 15.87 0.08 -3.45
C VAL A 293 16.14 0.08 -4.96
N LEU A 294 15.92 -1.07 -5.60
CA LEU A 294 15.96 -1.25 -7.06
C LEU A 294 14.52 -1.52 -7.49
N ILE A 295 13.86 -0.56 -8.13
CA ILE A 295 12.43 -0.68 -8.38
C ILE A 295 12.04 -0.27 -9.80
N SER A 296 10.97 -0.84 -10.28
CA SER A 296 10.37 -0.51 -11.57
C SER A 296 9.97 0.97 -11.65
N ASN A 297 10.17 1.61 -12.80
CA ASN A 297 9.75 2.99 -13.04
C ASN A 297 8.25 3.04 -13.42
N VAL A 298 7.39 2.78 -12.43
CA VAL A 298 5.93 2.79 -12.59
C VAL A 298 5.27 3.59 -11.48
N CYS A 299 4.09 4.14 -11.72
CA CYS A 299 3.34 4.89 -10.72
C CYS A 299 4.21 5.97 -10.04
N ASP A 300 4.20 6.04 -8.69
CA ASP A 300 4.95 7.02 -7.90
C ASP A 300 6.40 6.58 -7.60
N HIS A 301 6.88 5.48 -8.17
CA HIS A 301 8.18 4.93 -7.81
C HIS A 301 9.33 5.91 -8.06
N SER A 302 9.27 6.73 -9.11
CA SER A 302 10.25 7.78 -9.36
C SER A 302 10.29 8.86 -8.26
N LEU A 303 9.14 9.14 -7.63
CA LEU A 303 9.05 10.06 -6.48
C LEU A 303 9.64 9.42 -5.22
N LEU A 304 9.42 8.10 -5.02
CA LEU A 304 9.95 7.36 -3.89
C LEU A 304 11.46 7.22 -3.96
N VAL A 305 12.03 6.95 -5.15
CA VAL A 305 13.45 6.62 -5.31
C VAL A 305 14.31 7.84 -5.56
N ALA A 306 13.85 8.81 -6.36
CA ALA A 306 14.71 9.87 -6.91
C ALA A 306 16.05 9.27 -7.37
N GLU A 307 16.13 8.87 -8.61
CA GLU A 307 17.21 8.08 -9.22
C GLU A 307 18.60 8.50 -8.73
N GLY A 308 19.35 7.55 -8.14
CA GLY A 308 20.67 7.79 -7.60
C GLY A 308 20.74 8.43 -6.21
N GLU A 309 19.60 8.81 -5.59
CA GLU A 309 19.57 9.36 -4.23
C GLU A 309 19.19 8.30 -3.17
N ARG A 310 18.29 7.37 -3.53
CA ARG A 310 17.75 6.35 -2.63
C ARG A 310 17.77 4.95 -3.22
N GLY A 311 18.17 4.82 -4.48
CA GLY A 311 18.22 3.58 -5.22
C GLY A 311 18.22 3.83 -6.73
N PHE A 312 17.77 2.83 -7.49
CA PHE A 312 17.77 2.85 -8.95
C PHE A 312 16.43 2.44 -9.52
N LEU A 313 16.06 3.08 -10.63
CA LEU A 313 14.88 2.76 -11.41
C LEU A 313 15.23 1.87 -12.63
N PHE A 314 14.25 1.05 -13.04
CA PHE A 314 14.37 0.25 -14.26
C PHE A 314 12.99 0.09 -14.94
N ASP A 315 13.01 -0.24 -16.24
CA ASP A 315 11.81 -0.66 -16.95
C ASP A 315 11.50 -2.13 -16.58
N PRO A 316 10.35 -2.41 -15.95
CA PRO A 316 10.00 -3.78 -15.54
C PRO A 316 9.68 -4.71 -16.71
N SER A 317 9.41 -4.19 -17.90
CA SER A 317 9.16 -4.97 -19.12
C SER A 317 10.43 -5.38 -19.85
N ASP A 318 11.58 -4.78 -19.49
CA ASP A 318 12.88 -5.07 -20.06
C ASP A 318 13.83 -5.73 -19.04
N PRO A 319 14.11 -7.04 -19.17
CA PRO A 319 15.08 -7.73 -18.32
C PRO A 319 16.48 -7.12 -18.34
N LEU A 320 16.91 -6.51 -19.46
CA LEU A 320 18.21 -5.86 -19.54
C LEU A 320 18.25 -4.58 -18.68
N SER A 321 17.18 -3.83 -18.65
CA SER A 321 17.04 -2.68 -17.75
C SER A 321 17.10 -3.08 -16.27
N ILE A 322 16.45 -4.21 -15.90
CA ILE A 322 16.53 -4.77 -14.56
C ILE A 322 17.98 -5.17 -14.24
N ALA A 323 18.62 -5.92 -15.12
CA ALA A 323 20.01 -6.36 -14.96
C ALA A 323 20.97 -5.17 -14.81
N GLY A 324 20.83 -4.15 -15.65
CA GLY A 324 21.65 -2.93 -15.58
C GLY A 324 21.51 -2.19 -14.24
N SER A 325 20.32 -2.15 -13.65
CA SER A 325 20.13 -1.53 -12.33
C SER A 325 20.80 -2.34 -11.21
N ILE A 326 20.76 -3.67 -11.30
CA ILE A 326 21.44 -4.57 -10.35
C ILE A 326 22.96 -4.42 -10.49
N ASP A 327 23.48 -4.38 -11.70
CA ASP A 327 24.92 -4.24 -11.95
C ASP A 327 25.46 -2.88 -11.46
N ARG A 328 24.72 -1.79 -11.70
CA ARG A 328 25.07 -0.47 -11.13
C ARG A 328 25.14 -0.52 -9.59
N ALA A 329 24.14 -1.14 -8.94
CA ALA A 329 24.13 -1.31 -7.50
C ALA A 329 25.32 -2.12 -7.00
N ALA A 330 25.62 -3.23 -7.67
CA ALA A 330 26.74 -4.12 -7.32
C ALA A 330 28.13 -3.50 -7.55
N ALA A 331 28.23 -2.48 -8.40
CA ALA A 331 29.47 -1.78 -8.72
C ALA A 331 29.75 -0.56 -7.82
N MET A 332 28.81 -0.20 -6.92
CA MET A 332 28.97 0.99 -6.08
C MET A 332 30.06 0.82 -5.02
N ASP A 333 30.77 1.90 -4.76
CA ASP A 333 31.67 1.98 -3.61
C ASP A 333 30.90 2.14 -2.28
N ALA A 334 31.59 1.95 -1.18
CA ALA A 334 30.99 1.95 0.16
C ALA A 334 30.41 3.30 0.57
N ASP A 335 31.00 4.41 0.14
CA ASP A 335 30.55 5.75 0.51
C ASP A 335 29.27 6.14 -0.24
N SER A 336 29.25 5.88 -1.54
CA SER A 336 28.08 6.07 -2.40
C SER A 336 26.91 5.20 -1.93
N TRP A 337 27.18 3.94 -1.57
CA TRP A 337 26.15 3.04 -1.02
C TRP A 337 25.56 3.56 0.30
N ARG A 338 26.42 4.02 1.22
CA ARG A 338 25.96 4.64 2.47
C ARG A 338 25.18 5.93 2.23
N ALA A 339 25.49 6.68 1.19
CA ALA A 339 24.72 7.86 0.82
C ALA A 339 23.30 7.50 0.37
N LEU A 340 23.12 6.46 -0.47
CA LEU A 340 21.78 5.95 -0.81
C LEU A 340 20.99 5.51 0.43
N ALA A 341 21.63 4.77 1.34
CA ALA A 341 21.01 4.28 2.55
C ALA A 341 20.53 5.44 3.47
N ARG A 342 21.35 6.47 3.64
CA ARG A 342 20.96 7.69 4.37
C ARG A 342 19.81 8.42 3.67
N GLY A 343 19.91 8.65 2.36
CA GLY A 343 18.86 9.30 1.57
C GLY A 343 17.52 8.58 1.67
N ALA A 344 17.54 7.23 1.66
CA ALA A 344 16.34 6.41 1.86
C ALA A 344 15.69 6.66 3.23
N ARG A 345 16.49 6.62 4.31
CA ARG A 345 16.01 6.84 5.69
C ARG A 345 15.49 8.27 5.88
N ASP A 346 16.25 9.27 5.45
CA ASP A 346 15.87 10.68 5.57
C ASP A 346 14.56 10.99 4.86
N TYR A 347 14.34 10.38 3.69
CA TYR A 347 13.07 10.51 2.98
C TYR A 347 11.91 9.88 3.76
N ALA A 348 12.10 8.68 4.29
CA ALA A 348 11.06 8.02 5.06
C ALA A 348 10.68 8.80 6.32
N GLU A 349 11.65 9.38 7.03
CA GLU A 349 11.41 10.21 8.20
C GLU A 349 10.64 11.49 7.88
N ARG A 350 10.89 12.11 6.74
CA ARG A 350 10.17 13.30 6.30
C ARG A 350 8.77 13.02 5.74
N SER A 351 8.53 11.83 5.16
CA SER A 351 7.37 11.65 4.27
C SER A 351 6.53 10.41 4.51
N LEU A 352 7.04 9.40 5.22
CA LEU A 352 6.41 8.09 5.33
C LEU A 352 6.05 7.70 6.77
N GLY A 353 6.23 8.56 7.75
CA GLY A 353 5.87 8.27 9.14
C GLY A 353 4.35 8.21 9.36
N VAL A 354 3.93 7.43 10.35
CA VAL A 354 2.51 7.35 10.72
C VAL A 354 1.97 8.70 11.17
N ASP A 355 2.80 9.53 11.83
CA ASP A 355 2.39 10.86 12.31
C ASP A 355 2.06 11.81 11.15
N GLN A 356 2.84 11.77 10.05
CA GLN A 356 2.58 12.54 8.83
C GLN A 356 1.25 12.10 8.17
N MET A 357 0.98 10.80 8.13
CA MET A 357 -0.29 10.29 7.62
C MET A 357 -1.46 10.75 8.49
N VAL A 358 -1.34 10.63 9.82
CA VAL A 358 -2.39 11.03 10.77
C VAL A 358 -2.67 12.52 10.65
N GLU A 359 -1.63 13.36 10.62
CA GLU A 359 -1.74 14.81 10.47
C GLU A 359 -2.43 15.20 9.15
N ALA A 360 -2.08 14.55 8.05
CA ALA A 360 -2.70 14.81 6.75
C ALA A 360 -4.20 14.47 6.75
N TYR A 361 -4.60 13.36 7.35
CA TYR A 361 -6.03 13.02 7.49
C TYR A 361 -6.75 13.95 8.47
N GLU A 362 -6.14 14.29 9.60
CA GLU A 362 -6.71 15.21 10.59
C GLU A 362 -6.98 16.59 9.97
N ASN A 363 -6.01 17.17 9.26
CA ASN A 363 -6.16 18.43 8.55
C ASN A 363 -7.28 18.39 7.50
N LEU A 364 -7.38 17.28 6.74
CA LEU A 364 -8.48 17.07 5.82
C LEU A 364 -9.83 17.05 6.54
N PHE A 365 -9.95 16.31 7.64
CA PHE A 365 -11.19 16.21 8.41
C PHE A 365 -11.62 17.55 9.00
N ILE A 366 -10.69 18.32 9.55
CA ILE A 366 -10.94 19.69 10.05
C ILE A 366 -11.47 20.58 8.92
N SER A 367 -10.85 20.53 7.75
CA SER A 367 -11.29 21.35 6.61
C SER A 367 -12.71 21.02 6.14
N LEU A 368 -13.05 19.72 6.06
CA LEU A 368 -14.38 19.28 5.63
C LEU A 368 -15.47 19.61 6.65
N THR A 369 -15.20 19.43 7.94
CA THR A 369 -16.17 19.75 9.00
C THR A 369 -16.41 21.25 9.11
N ALA A 370 -15.37 22.07 8.92
CA ALA A 370 -15.52 23.54 8.87
C ALA A 370 -16.38 23.99 7.67
N GLN A 371 -16.21 23.39 6.50
CA GLN A 371 -17.03 23.69 5.31
C GLN A 371 -18.51 23.33 5.53
N GLN A 372 -18.79 22.18 6.17
CA GLN A 372 -20.17 21.79 6.49
C GLN A 372 -20.84 22.71 7.52
N ALA A 373 -20.08 23.26 8.46
CA ALA A 373 -20.58 24.21 9.46
C ALA A 373 -20.97 25.58 8.83
N VAL A 374 -20.30 25.98 7.73
CA VAL A 374 -20.53 27.25 7.03
C VAL A 374 -21.62 27.11 5.94
N ALA A 375 -21.85 25.91 5.41
CA ALA A 375 -22.91 25.69 4.43
C ALA A 375 -24.29 25.98 5.04
N PRO A 376 -25.11 26.89 4.47
CA PRO A 376 -26.42 27.19 5.03
C PRO A 376 -27.23 25.90 5.03
N LYS A 377 -27.79 25.52 6.20
CA LYS A 377 -28.78 24.46 6.29
C LYS A 377 -29.93 24.89 5.36
N SER A 378 -29.98 24.32 4.15
CA SER A 378 -31.09 24.54 3.25
C SER A 378 -32.36 24.21 3.99
N ALA A 379 -33.20 25.22 4.27
CA ALA A 379 -34.49 25.11 4.88
C ALA A 379 -35.36 24.24 3.94
N HIS A 380 -35.42 22.96 4.22
CA HIS A 380 -36.56 22.15 3.80
C HIS A 380 -37.58 22.24 4.95
N GLY A 381 -38.21 23.40 5.01
CA GLY A 381 -39.45 23.63 5.73
C GLY A 381 -40.60 23.58 4.71
N ASN A 382 -41.52 22.81 5.08
CA ASN A 382 -42.91 22.59 4.61
C ASN A 382 -43.10 21.46 3.63
#